data_24383ca621eb328f090672cb90df1147
#
_entry.id   24383ca621eb328f090672cb90df1147
#
_cell.length_a   1.000
_cell.length_b   1.000
_cell.length_c   1.000
_cell.angle_alpha   90.00
_cell.angle_beta   90.00
_cell.angle_gamma   90.00
#
_symmetry.space_group_name_H-M   'P 1'
#
loop_
_entity.id
_entity.type
_entity.pdbx_description
1 polymer ?
#
loop_
_entity_poly.entity_id
_entity_poly.type
_entity_poly.pdbx_seq_one_letter_code
_entity_poly.pdbx_strand_id
1 'polypeptide(L)'
;MKSLWVMSWWLVVLVAGGLQAATPLQTLKNCRLLPTEWADGDSFRVRTADQREITVRLYGVDCVEWHVNDDTDERRLRTQRRYFGITNAAPDARAAIALAKGFGEAAGAEVRRLLARPFTIHTSFADARGDARHQRVYAFVVTADGADLGAHLVARGLARAFGVLREAYDGRRQDDYRESLGDLELQAAKRGVGIWAKTNWDSLIAERETQRREEQEISLALDDQALAPGDTINPNTATRDALMRLPGIGEEMAKRLIANRPYRTQQDLRRVPGLGPATLKKLQPHLDLPVQ
;
A
#
# COMPACT_ATOMS: atom_id res chain seq x y z
N MET A 1 39.49 -6.61 -63.87
CA MET A 1 39.27 -7.08 -62.52
C MET A 1 38.61 -5.92 -61.75
N LYS A 2 37.29 -5.98 -61.55
CA LYS A 2 36.50 -4.95 -60.86
C LYS A 2 36.07 -5.53 -59.51
N SER A 3 36.61 -5.01 -58.41
CA SER A 3 36.22 -5.40 -57.04
C SER A 3 34.99 -4.61 -56.63
N LEU A 4 33.88 -5.33 -56.37
CA LEU A 4 32.67 -4.78 -55.73
C LEU A 4 32.91 -4.69 -54.21
N TRP A 5 32.76 -3.49 -53.68
CA TRP A 5 32.63 -3.24 -52.25
C TRP A 5 31.17 -3.38 -51.86
N VAL A 6 30.82 -4.39 -51.03
CA VAL A 6 29.50 -4.52 -50.43
C VAL A 6 29.51 -3.75 -49.10
N MET A 7 28.83 -2.61 -49.09
CA MET A 7 28.59 -1.80 -47.89
C MET A 7 27.40 -2.42 -47.11
N SER A 8 27.71 -3.13 -46.00
CA SER A 8 26.70 -3.69 -45.10
C SER A 8 26.17 -2.57 -44.19
N TRP A 9 24.91 -2.22 -44.37
CA TRP A 9 24.20 -1.27 -43.50
C TRP A 9 23.68 -2.04 -42.28
N TRP A 10 24.26 -1.79 -41.12
CA TRP A 10 23.72 -2.25 -39.85
C TRP A 10 22.57 -1.31 -39.44
N LEU A 11 21.35 -1.81 -39.49
CA LEU A 11 20.17 -1.13 -39.00
C LEU A 11 20.17 -1.26 -37.47
N VAL A 12 20.57 -0.20 -36.75
CA VAL A 12 20.45 -0.11 -35.31
C VAL A 12 18.99 0.18 -35.00
N VAL A 13 18.23 -0.86 -34.64
CA VAL A 13 16.88 -0.70 -34.09
C VAL A 13 17.02 -0.20 -32.65
N LEU A 14 16.88 1.11 -32.45
CA LEU A 14 16.67 1.72 -31.15
C LEU A 14 15.31 1.25 -30.61
N VAL A 15 15.31 0.19 -29.80
CA VAL A 15 14.15 -0.16 -28.98
C VAL A 15 14.02 0.94 -27.91
N ALA A 16 13.22 1.97 -28.19
CA ALA A 16 12.78 2.91 -27.20
C ALA A 16 11.90 2.15 -26.19
N GLY A 17 12.52 1.64 -25.13
CA GLY A 17 11.81 1.15 -23.96
C GLY A 17 10.98 2.29 -23.39
N GLY A 18 9.69 2.34 -23.73
CA GLY A 18 8.76 3.32 -23.20
C GLY A 18 8.70 3.16 -21.68
N LEU A 19 9.32 4.08 -20.93
CA LEU A 19 8.98 4.31 -19.55
C LEU A 19 7.49 4.63 -19.51
N GLN A 20 6.68 3.68 -19.07
CA GLN A 20 5.27 3.89 -18.88
C GLN A 20 5.11 4.92 -17.76
N ALA A 21 4.87 6.18 -18.12
CA ALA A 21 4.68 7.27 -17.18
C ALA A 21 3.57 6.87 -16.19
N ALA A 22 3.84 7.04 -14.90
CA ALA A 22 2.84 6.78 -13.88
C ALA A 22 1.59 7.63 -14.17
N THR A 23 0.39 7.04 -14.04
CA THR A 23 -0.87 7.78 -14.25
C THR A 23 -0.85 9.06 -13.43
N PRO A 24 -1.07 10.24 -14.04
CA PRO A 24 -0.97 11.52 -13.34
C PRO A 24 -1.98 11.63 -12.20
N LEU A 25 -1.64 12.39 -11.18
CA LEU A 25 -2.55 12.71 -10.09
C LEU A 25 -3.65 13.66 -10.59
N GLN A 26 -4.89 13.32 -10.30
CA GLN A 26 -6.04 14.20 -10.45
C GLN A 26 -6.27 14.97 -9.15
N THR A 27 -6.58 16.26 -9.24
CA THR A 27 -6.88 17.11 -8.08
C THR A 27 -8.39 17.25 -7.91
N LEU A 28 -8.92 16.76 -6.80
CA LEU A 28 -10.33 16.87 -6.42
C LEU A 28 -10.45 17.89 -5.29
N LYS A 29 -10.97 19.07 -5.61
CA LYS A 29 -11.18 20.18 -4.66
C LYS A 29 -12.56 20.09 -3.98
N ASN A 30 -12.71 20.77 -2.85
CA ASN A 30 -13.96 20.87 -2.11
C ASN A 30 -14.54 19.51 -1.69
N CYS A 31 -13.67 18.54 -1.39
CA CYS A 31 -14.08 17.26 -0.83
C CYS A 31 -14.56 17.43 0.62
N ARG A 32 -15.47 16.57 1.06
CA ARG A 32 -15.99 16.54 2.43
C ARG A 32 -15.82 15.15 3.02
N LEU A 33 -15.43 15.08 4.28
CA LEU A 33 -15.39 13.84 5.03
C LEU A 33 -16.81 13.31 5.25
N LEU A 34 -17.01 12.02 5.02
CA LEU A 34 -18.22 11.30 5.38
C LEU A 34 -17.93 10.46 6.63
N PRO A 35 -18.60 10.73 7.75
CA PRO A 35 -18.45 9.92 8.94
C PRO A 35 -18.86 8.47 8.68
N THR A 36 -18.02 7.53 9.09
CA THR A 36 -18.28 6.08 9.07
C THR A 36 -17.71 5.46 10.33
N GLU A 37 -18.35 4.40 10.83
CA GLU A 37 -17.89 3.72 12.06
C GLU A 37 -16.54 3.01 11.89
N TRP A 38 -16.24 2.58 10.66
CA TRP A 38 -15.00 1.86 10.33
C TRP A 38 -13.80 2.77 9.97
N ALA A 39 -14.04 4.09 9.82
CA ALA A 39 -12.97 5.00 9.42
C ALA A 39 -11.87 5.08 10.48
N ASP A 40 -10.63 4.94 10.04
CA ASP A 40 -9.44 5.14 10.85
C ASP A 40 -8.64 6.36 10.38
N GLY A 41 -7.45 6.56 10.93
CA GLY A 41 -6.64 7.74 10.63
C GLY A 41 -6.09 7.78 9.21
N ASP A 42 -5.94 6.64 8.54
CA ASP A 42 -5.35 6.57 7.20
C ASP A 42 -6.31 6.08 6.11
N SER A 43 -7.50 5.63 6.50
CA SER A 43 -8.55 5.18 5.58
C SER A 43 -9.91 5.74 6.00
N PHE A 44 -10.59 6.44 5.10
CA PHE A 44 -11.87 7.09 5.38
C PHE A 44 -12.65 7.36 4.10
N ARG A 45 -13.96 7.53 4.25
CA ARG A 45 -14.86 7.85 3.14
C ARG A 45 -14.99 9.35 2.95
N VAL A 46 -15.02 9.78 1.70
CA VAL A 46 -15.17 11.19 1.33
C VAL A 46 -16.20 11.35 0.23
N ARG A 47 -16.85 12.52 0.21
CA ARG A 47 -17.70 12.97 -0.88
C ARG A 47 -16.97 14.07 -1.66
N THR A 48 -16.86 13.88 -2.95
CA THR A 48 -16.29 14.85 -3.88
C THR A 48 -17.28 15.96 -4.21
N ALA A 49 -16.84 17.05 -4.82
CA ALA A 49 -17.69 18.16 -5.23
C ALA A 49 -18.78 17.73 -6.23
N ASP A 50 -18.51 16.76 -7.08
CA ASP A 50 -19.44 16.15 -8.03
C ASP A 50 -20.30 15.02 -7.41
N GLN A 51 -20.41 14.98 -6.08
CA GLN A 51 -21.24 14.05 -5.29
C GLN A 51 -20.84 12.57 -5.35
N ARG A 52 -19.71 12.20 -5.93
CA ARG A 52 -19.20 10.83 -5.85
C ARG A 52 -18.68 10.53 -4.46
N GLU A 53 -18.90 9.31 -4.01
CA GLU A 53 -18.33 8.80 -2.76
C GLU A 53 -17.15 7.88 -3.08
N ILE A 54 -16.02 8.16 -2.49
CA ILE A 54 -14.80 7.33 -2.63
C ILE A 54 -14.23 7.03 -1.25
N THR A 55 -13.63 5.87 -1.09
CA THR A 55 -12.85 5.54 0.11
C THR A 55 -11.38 5.80 -0.20
N VAL A 56 -10.77 6.67 0.59
CA VAL A 56 -9.37 7.06 0.48
C VAL A 56 -8.53 6.21 1.42
N ARG A 57 -7.33 5.81 0.97
CA ARG A 57 -6.20 5.36 1.79
C ARG A 57 -5.05 6.34 1.57
N LEU A 58 -4.45 6.84 2.64
CA LEU A 58 -3.34 7.79 2.51
C LEU A 58 -2.09 7.13 1.95
N TYR A 59 -1.37 7.84 1.10
CA TYR A 59 -0.03 7.44 0.66
C TYR A 59 0.97 7.58 1.81
N GLY A 60 1.83 6.58 1.98
CA GLY A 60 3.04 6.64 2.80
C GLY A 60 2.85 6.68 4.30
N VAL A 61 1.64 6.53 4.81
CA VAL A 61 1.37 6.52 6.25
C VAL A 61 0.48 5.35 6.66
N ASP A 62 0.67 4.90 7.89
CA ASP A 62 -0.07 3.78 8.47
C ASP A 62 -0.38 4.10 9.94
N CYS A 63 -1.67 4.25 10.25
CA CYS A 63 -2.17 4.46 11.59
C CYS A 63 -2.39 3.12 12.30
N VAL A 64 -2.41 3.14 13.64
CA VAL A 64 -2.68 1.92 14.42
C VAL A 64 -4.11 1.46 14.18
N GLU A 65 -4.28 0.16 13.91
CA GLU A 65 -5.59 -0.47 13.79
C GLU A 65 -6.35 -0.40 15.13
N TRP A 66 -7.58 0.09 15.11
CA TRP A 66 -8.43 0.11 16.29
C TRP A 66 -9.70 -0.73 16.10
N HIS A 67 -10.13 -0.94 14.86
CA HIS A 67 -11.14 -1.93 14.51
C HIS A 67 -10.43 -3.26 14.20
N VAL A 68 -10.54 -4.21 15.10
CA VAL A 68 -9.98 -5.55 14.94
C VAL A 68 -11.14 -6.52 14.80
N ASN A 69 -11.40 -6.94 13.58
CA ASN A 69 -12.55 -7.78 13.22
C ASN A 69 -12.14 -9.19 12.79
N ASP A 70 -10.88 -9.37 12.40
CA ASP A 70 -10.36 -10.64 11.94
C ASP A 70 -8.86 -10.82 12.30
N ASP A 71 -8.33 -11.99 11.97
CA ASP A 71 -6.91 -12.33 12.21
C ASP A 71 -5.93 -11.42 11.46
N THR A 72 -6.34 -10.81 10.34
CA THR A 72 -5.50 -9.92 9.57
C THR A 72 -5.32 -8.60 10.29
N ASP A 73 -6.41 -8.05 10.82
CA ASP A 73 -6.39 -6.83 11.63
C ASP A 73 -5.57 -7.05 12.90
N GLU A 74 -5.71 -8.22 13.55
CA GLU A 74 -4.93 -8.58 14.73
C GLU A 74 -3.43 -8.62 14.45
N ARG A 75 -3.03 -9.26 13.33
CA ARG A 75 -1.61 -9.33 12.91
C ARG A 75 -1.06 -7.94 12.61
N ARG A 76 -1.84 -7.07 11.97
CA ARG A 76 -1.45 -5.69 11.71
C ARG A 76 -1.27 -4.91 13.00
N LEU A 77 -2.23 -4.97 13.92
CA LEU A 77 -2.13 -4.34 15.23
C LEU A 77 -0.90 -4.82 16.00
N ARG A 78 -0.62 -6.11 16.01
CA ARG A 78 0.57 -6.69 16.65
C ARG A 78 1.86 -6.15 16.03
N THR A 79 1.96 -6.12 14.70
CA THR A 79 3.10 -5.56 13.96
C THR A 79 3.31 -4.08 14.28
N GLN A 80 2.24 -3.31 14.34
CA GLN A 80 2.28 -1.88 14.68
C GLN A 80 2.73 -1.65 16.14
N ARG A 81 2.25 -2.45 17.09
CA ARG A 81 2.68 -2.38 18.49
C ARG A 81 4.17 -2.66 18.66
N ARG A 82 4.70 -3.66 17.95
CA ARG A 82 6.15 -3.96 17.90
C ARG A 82 6.94 -2.83 17.28
N TYR A 83 6.44 -2.29 16.15
CA TYR A 83 7.10 -1.17 15.47
C TYR A 83 7.31 0.03 16.38
N PHE A 84 6.30 0.38 17.17
CA PHE A 84 6.34 1.49 18.11
C PHE A 84 6.95 1.13 19.48
N GLY A 85 7.30 -0.12 19.74
CA GLY A 85 7.82 -0.58 21.04
C GLY A 85 6.80 -0.44 22.17
N ILE A 86 5.52 -0.65 21.89
CA ILE A 86 4.43 -0.52 22.88
C ILE A 86 3.78 -1.87 23.22
N THR A 87 4.44 -2.98 22.90
CA THR A 87 3.92 -4.32 23.17
C THR A 87 3.64 -4.53 24.65
N ASN A 88 4.52 -4.03 25.51
CA ASN A 88 4.47 -4.14 26.97
C ASN A 88 4.30 -2.77 27.66
N ALA A 89 3.63 -1.82 27.00
CA ALA A 89 3.44 -0.44 27.51
C ALA A 89 2.35 -0.32 28.59
N ALA A 90 1.77 -1.44 29.03
CA ALA A 90 0.74 -1.52 30.08
C ALA A 90 0.93 -2.80 30.90
N PRO A 91 0.26 -2.92 32.06
CA PRO A 91 0.49 -4.03 33.02
C PRO A 91 0.21 -5.43 32.47
N ASP A 92 -0.70 -5.55 31.50
CA ASP A 92 -1.04 -6.81 30.84
C ASP A 92 -1.32 -6.64 29.35
N ALA A 93 -1.42 -7.75 28.64
CA ALA A 93 -1.63 -7.75 27.18
C ALA A 93 -2.93 -7.07 26.75
N ARG A 94 -4.02 -7.23 27.53
CA ARG A 94 -5.32 -6.61 27.23
C ARG A 94 -5.22 -5.08 27.32
N ALA A 95 -4.63 -4.59 28.40
CA ALA A 95 -4.42 -3.15 28.62
C ALA A 95 -3.48 -2.55 27.56
N ALA A 96 -2.43 -3.28 27.16
CA ALA A 96 -1.51 -2.84 26.11
C ALA A 96 -2.17 -2.80 24.71
N ILE A 97 -3.07 -3.75 24.42
CA ILE A 97 -3.89 -3.73 23.20
C ILE A 97 -4.87 -2.55 23.24
N ALA A 98 -5.56 -2.34 24.34
CA ALA A 98 -6.48 -1.22 24.49
C ALA A 98 -5.77 0.14 24.35
N LEU A 99 -4.58 0.29 24.92
CA LEU A 99 -3.74 1.48 24.76
C LEU A 99 -3.41 1.73 23.29
N ALA A 100 -2.98 0.69 22.58
CA ALA A 100 -2.63 0.80 21.15
C ALA A 100 -3.86 1.22 20.30
N LYS A 101 -5.02 0.59 20.52
CA LYS A 101 -6.27 0.93 19.84
C LYS A 101 -6.69 2.37 20.13
N GLY A 102 -6.49 2.88 21.34
CA GLY A 102 -6.74 4.27 21.71
C GLY A 102 -5.93 5.27 20.87
N PHE A 103 -4.73 4.92 20.41
CA PHE A 103 -3.98 5.75 19.45
C PHE A 103 -4.58 5.74 18.05
N GLY A 104 -5.12 4.62 17.59
CA GLY A 104 -5.88 4.55 16.33
C GLY A 104 -7.15 5.43 16.39
N GLU A 105 -7.90 5.36 17.48
CA GLU A 105 -9.06 6.22 17.73
C GLU A 105 -8.66 7.70 17.75
N ALA A 106 -7.54 8.04 18.39
CA ALA A 106 -7.01 9.41 18.43
C ALA A 106 -6.62 9.90 17.02
N ALA A 107 -6.03 9.04 16.18
CA ALA A 107 -5.72 9.36 14.79
C ALA A 107 -7.00 9.65 13.99
N GLY A 108 -8.03 8.81 14.12
CA GLY A 108 -9.34 9.05 13.50
C GLY A 108 -10.02 10.33 13.99
N ALA A 109 -9.92 10.64 15.29
CA ALA A 109 -10.44 11.90 15.86
C ALA A 109 -9.72 13.12 15.28
N GLU A 110 -8.39 13.06 15.15
CA GLU A 110 -7.58 14.12 14.56
C GLU A 110 -7.93 14.35 13.08
N VAL A 111 -8.14 13.29 12.31
CA VAL A 111 -8.60 13.37 10.91
C VAL A 111 -9.97 14.06 10.84
N ARG A 112 -10.92 13.67 11.68
CA ARG A 112 -12.25 14.34 11.74
C ARG A 112 -12.13 15.82 12.04
N ARG A 113 -11.25 16.20 12.96
CA ARG A 113 -11.00 17.60 13.32
C ARG A 113 -10.40 18.40 12.15
N LEU A 114 -9.39 17.85 11.47
CA LEU A 114 -8.70 18.54 10.38
C LEU A 114 -9.53 18.62 9.09
N LEU A 115 -10.35 17.61 8.84
CA LEU A 115 -11.20 17.52 7.65
C LEU A 115 -12.64 18.02 7.88
N ALA A 116 -12.90 18.73 8.98
CA ALA A 116 -14.20 19.35 9.27
C ALA A 116 -14.61 20.43 8.23
N ARG A 117 -13.62 21.08 7.60
CA ARG A 117 -13.79 22.01 6.48
C ARG A 117 -13.49 21.32 5.16
N PRO A 118 -14.02 21.81 4.02
CA PRO A 118 -13.70 21.26 2.70
C PRO A 118 -12.19 21.21 2.45
N PHE A 119 -11.72 20.14 1.88
CA PHE A 119 -10.30 19.84 1.65
C PHE A 119 -10.04 19.39 0.21
N THR A 120 -8.78 19.18 -0.12
CA THR A 120 -8.34 18.75 -1.45
C THR A 120 -7.74 17.34 -1.40
N ILE A 121 -8.05 16.53 -2.40
CA ILE A 121 -7.51 15.19 -2.61
C ILE A 121 -6.72 15.17 -3.92
N HIS A 122 -5.54 14.52 -3.91
CA HIS A 122 -4.77 14.23 -5.11
C HIS A 122 -4.64 12.72 -5.25
N THR A 123 -5.23 12.16 -6.30
CA THR A 123 -5.29 10.72 -6.53
C THR A 123 -5.14 10.37 -8.00
N SER A 124 -4.55 9.22 -8.29
CA SER A 124 -4.61 8.60 -9.63
C SER A 124 -5.64 7.47 -9.69
N PHE A 125 -6.49 7.35 -8.66
CA PHE A 125 -7.42 6.24 -8.46
C PHE A 125 -6.74 4.86 -8.43
N ALA A 126 -5.47 4.81 -8.03
CA ALA A 126 -4.76 3.56 -7.87
C ALA A 126 -5.42 2.74 -6.75
N ASP A 127 -5.69 1.47 -7.03
CA ASP A 127 -6.33 0.54 -6.09
C ASP A 127 -5.46 0.34 -4.84
N ALA A 128 -6.02 0.65 -3.69
CA ALA A 128 -5.40 0.48 -2.38
C ALA A 128 -5.81 -0.83 -1.68
N ARG A 129 -6.25 -1.84 -2.45
CA ARG A 129 -6.57 -3.19 -1.99
C ARG A 129 -7.65 -3.24 -0.89
N GLY A 130 -8.73 -2.49 -1.08
CA GLY A 130 -9.97 -2.67 -0.31
C GLY A 130 -10.60 -4.05 -0.57
N ASP A 131 -11.56 -4.43 0.26
CA ASP A 131 -12.40 -5.57 -0.05
C ASP A 131 -13.32 -5.28 -1.26
N ALA A 132 -14.02 -6.32 -1.76
CA ALA A 132 -14.88 -6.17 -2.93
C ALA A 132 -16.07 -5.18 -2.70
N ARG A 133 -16.40 -4.89 -1.43
CA ARG A 133 -17.48 -3.96 -1.04
C ARG A 133 -16.97 -2.55 -0.81
N HIS A 134 -15.70 -2.40 -0.43
CA HIS A 134 -15.09 -1.13 -0.05
C HIS A 134 -13.77 -0.92 -0.80
N GLN A 135 -13.86 -0.71 -2.12
CA GLN A 135 -12.71 -0.35 -2.93
C GLN A 135 -12.10 0.95 -2.40
N ARG A 136 -10.81 0.89 -2.05
CA ARG A 136 -10.05 2.05 -1.59
C ARG A 136 -9.13 2.54 -2.69
N VAL A 137 -8.94 3.84 -2.77
CA VAL A 137 -7.96 4.45 -3.67
C VAL A 137 -6.90 5.18 -2.87
N TYR A 138 -5.65 5.06 -3.32
CA TYR A 138 -4.56 5.82 -2.72
C TYR A 138 -4.69 7.30 -3.05
N ALA A 139 -4.47 8.16 -2.05
CA ALA A 139 -4.48 9.61 -2.22
C ALA A 139 -3.53 10.33 -1.26
N PHE A 140 -3.09 11.53 -1.68
CA PHE A 140 -2.64 12.58 -0.77
C PHE A 140 -3.83 13.45 -0.42
N VAL A 141 -3.89 13.94 0.80
CA VAL A 141 -4.97 14.80 1.29
C VAL A 141 -4.38 16.07 1.87
N VAL A 142 -4.85 17.21 1.35
CA VAL A 142 -4.42 18.54 1.79
C VAL A 142 -5.61 19.21 2.50
N THR A 143 -5.41 19.57 3.75
CA THR A 143 -6.44 20.20 4.59
C THR A 143 -6.83 21.59 4.08
N ALA A 144 -7.90 22.16 4.62
CA ALA A 144 -8.32 23.52 4.28
C ALA A 144 -7.26 24.60 4.57
N ASP A 145 -6.34 24.32 5.49
CA ASP A 145 -5.22 25.22 5.84
C ASP A 145 -3.96 24.96 5.02
N GLY A 146 -4.03 24.06 4.03
CA GLY A 146 -2.91 23.74 3.16
C GLY A 146 -1.92 22.72 3.71
N ALA A 147 -2.18 22.09 4.86
CA ALA A 147 -1.31 21.09 5.45
C ALA A 147 -1.52 19.71 4.80
N ASP A 148 -0.42 18.98 4.59
CA ASP A 148 -0.45 17.57 4.23
C ASP A 148 -0.93 16.73 5.42
N LEU A 149 -2.05 16.03 5.27
CA LEU A 149 -2.67 15.25 6.34
C LEU A 149 -1.77 14.10 6.80
N GLY A 150 -1.14 13.40 5.87
CA GLY A 150 -0.24 12.28 6.19
C GLY A 150 0.98 12.76 7.00
N ALA A 151 1.63 13.80 6.53
CA ALA A 151 2.75 14.44 7.23
C ALA A 151 2.34 14.95 8.63
N HIS A 152 1.14 15.52 8.75
CA HIS A 152 0.62 15.97 10.04
C HIS A 152 0.45 14.80 11.03
N LEU A 153 -0.15 13.69 10.61
CA LEU A 153 -0.37 12.52 11.47
C LEU A 153 0.96 11.92 11.95
N VAL A 154 1.95 11.81 11.06
CA VAL A 154 3.30 11.34 11.43
C VAL A 154 3.96 12.29 12.41
N ALA A 155 3.95 13.59 12.15
CA ALA A 155 4.53 14.61 13.03
C ALA A 155 3.89 14.66 14.43
N ARG A 156 2.63 14.24 14.54
CA ARG A 156 1.89 14.10 15.81
C ARG A 156 2.13 12.76 16.51
N GLY A 157 2.90 11.84 15.90
CA GLY A 157 3.11 10.49 16.41
C GLY A 157 1.83 9.65 16.44
N LEU A 158 0.89 9.89 15.50
CA LEU A 158 -0.36 9.16 15.34
C LEU A 158 -0.32 8.17 14.19
N ALA A 159 0.74 8.21 13.39
CA ALA A 159 1.00 7.29 12.29
C ALA A 159 2.50 7.03 12.16
N ARG A 160 2.87 5.92 11.52
CA ARG A 160 4.23 5.64 11.07
C ARG A 160 4.39 5.99 9.59
N ALA A 161 5.62 6.33 9.19
CA ALA A 161 6.02 6.52 7.81
C ALA A 161 6.14 5.16 7.11
N PHE A 162 5.04 4.63 6.60
CA PHE A 162 4.98 3.28 6.04
C PHE A 162 3.93 3.15 4.93
N GLY A 163 4.18 2.31 3.95
CA GLY A 163 3.20 1.96 2.92
C GLY A 163 3.60 2.36 1.51
N VAL A 164 2.60 2.37 0.63
CA VAL A 164 2.78 2.69 -0.80
C VAL A 164 3.01 4.18 -0.97
N LEU A 165 3.97 4.51 -1.81
CA LEU A 165 4.33 5.88 -2.17
C LEU A 165 4.45 6.04 -3.69
N ARG A 166 4.38 7.28 -4.13
CA ARG A 166 4.65 7.74 -5.48
C ARG A 166 5.17 9.19 -5.44
N GLU A 167 5.45 9.77 -6.59
CA GLU A 167 5.66 11.20 -6.72
C GLU A 167 4.49 11.97 -6.10
N ALA A 168 4.81 12.93 -5.23
CA ALA A 168 3.83 13.67 -4.46
C ALA A 168 3.12 14.75 -5.28
N TYR A 169 2.02 15.24 -4.77
CA TYR A 169 1.17 16.25 -5.42
C TYR A 169 1.85 17.63 -5.58
N ASP A 170 2.91 17.87 -4.84
CA ASP A 170 3.72 19.10 -4.86
C ASP A 170 4.99 18.97 -5.71
N GLY A 171 5.12 17.85 -6.44
CA GLY A 171 6.25 17.58 -7.33
C GLY A 171 7.48 16.96 -6.64
N ARG A 172 7.44 16.71 -5.33
CA ARG A 172 8.51 15.95 -4.66
C ARG A 172 8.57 14.54 -5.20
N ARG A 173 9.78 14.06 -5.53
CA ARG A 173 9.99 12.66 -5.91
C ARG A 173 9.54 11.73 -4.77
N GLN A 174 9.21 10.51 -5.13
CA GLN A 174 8.77 9.50 -4.16
C GLN A 174 9.72 9.33 -2.98
N ASP A 175 11.03 9.30 -3.25
CA ASP A 175 12.04 9.09 -2.22
C ASP A 175 12.22 10.31 -1.32
N ASP A 176 12.15 11.51 -1.89
CA ASP A 176 12.22 12.77 -1.13
C ASP A 176 11.01 12.91 -0.18
N TYR A 177 9.81 12.49 -0.63
CA TYR A 177 8.63 12.48 0.22
C TYR A 177 8.73 11.42 1.32
N ARG A 178 9.25 10.22 1.00
CA ARG A 178 9.52 9.16 1.98
C ARG A 178 10.48 9.64 3.07
N GLU A 179 11.58 10.26 2.69
CA GLU A 179 12.57 10.81 3.61
C GLU A 179 11.95 11.88 4.52
N SER A 180 11.16 12.79 3.94
CA SER A 180 10.48 13.82 4.73
C SER A 180 9.51 13.26 5.77
N LEU A 181 8.79 12.18 5.45
CA LEU A 181 7.93 11.49 6.44
C LEU A 181 8.78 10.80 7.53
N GLY A 182 9.89 10.15 7.15
CA GLY A 182 10.83 9.54 8.09
C GLY A 182 11.44 10.54 9.05
N ASP A 183 11.79 11.72 8.58
CA ASP A 183 12.30 12.82 9.41
C ASP A 183 11.25 13.32 10.41
N LEU A 184 10.01 13.48 9.98
CA LEU A 184 8.89 13.85 10.86
C LEU A 184 8.65 12.79 11.93
N GLU A 185 8.71 11.52 11.56
CA GLU A 185 8.60 10.41 12.50
C GLU A 185 9.72 10.41 13.54
N LEU A 186 10.97 10.58 13.09
CA LEU A 186 12.12 10.69 13.98
C LEU A 186 12.00 11.87 14.94
N GLN A 187 11.53 13.03 14.46
CA GLN A 187 11.26 14.18 15.30
C GLN A 187 10.15 13.93 16.31
N ALA A 188 9.06 13.26 15.92
CA ALA A 188 7.98 12.86 16.82
C ALA A 188 8.49 11.91 17.91
N ALA A 189 9.32 10.94 17.54
CA ALA A 189 9.95 9.99 18.44
C ALA A 189 10.89 10.71 19.45
N LYS A 190 11.77 11.61 18.97
CA LYS A 190 12.65 12.40 19.84
C LYS A 190 11.90 13.29 20.83
N ARG A 191 10.75 13.82 20.43
CA ARG A 191 9.90 14.66 21.31
C ARG A 191 9.00 13.84 22.23
N GLY A 192 8.90 12.52 22.03
CA GLY A 192 8.03 11.65 22.80
C GLY A 192 6.55 12.03 22.65
N VAL A 193 6.08 12.35 21.44
CA VAL A 193 4.68 12.74 21.22
C VAL A 193 3.84 11.58 20.67
N GLY A 194 2.54 11.59 20.95
CA GLY A 194 1.62 10.56 20.51
C GLY A 194 2.01 9.17 21.02
N ILE A 195 2.09 8.20 20.13
CA ILE A 195 2.45 6.81 20.45
C ILE A 195 3.86 6.73 21.05
N TRP A 196 4.79 7.57 20.58
CA TRP A 196 6.19 7.61 21.01
C TRP A 196 6.36 7.97 22.50
N ALA A 197 5.35 8.59 23.14
CA ALA A 197 5.33 8.85 24.57
C ALA A 197 5.21 7.56 25.42
N LYS A 198 4.84 6.45 24.79
CA LYS A 198 4.63 5.15 25.44
C LYS A 198 5.65 4.08 24.99
N THR A 199 6.58 4.45 24.13
CA THR A 199 7.62 3.55 23.62
C THR A 199 8.53 3.07 24.74
N ASN A 200 8.71 1.76 24.83
CA ASN A 200 9.78 1.16 25.61
C ASN A 200 11.04 1.11 24.73
N TRP A 201 11.94 2.06 24.93
CA TRP A 201 13.16 2.21 24.13
C TRP A 201 14.14 1.06 24.33
N ASP A 202 14.15 0.44 25.51
CA ASP A 202 15.07 -0.66 25.84
C ASP A 202 14.70 -1.94 25.07
N SER A 203 13.40 -2.18 24.84
CA SER A 203 12.92 -3.36 24.11
C SER A 203 12.73 -3.13 22.61
N LEU A 204 12.66 -1.89 22.15
CA LEU A 204 12.29 -1.53 20.78
C LEU A 204 13.17 -2.20 19.72
N ILE A 205 14.49 -2.22 19.92
CA ILE A 205 15.43 -2.81 18.96
C ILE A 205 15.17 -4.30 18.84
N ALA A 206 15.05 -5.00 19.97
CA ALA A 206 14.80 -6.46 20.01
C ALA A 206 13.43 -6.82 19.41
N GLU A 207 12.40 -6.02 19.67
CA GLU A 207 11.06 -6.21 19.08
C GLU A 207 11.08 -6.04 17.55
N ARG A 208 11.78 -5.04 17.04
CA ARG A 208 11.94 -4.81 15.59
C ARG A 208 12.79 -5.89 14.91
N GLU A 209 13.81 -6.40 15.58
CA GLU A 209 14.62 -7.51 15.08
C GLU A 209 13.81 -8.80 15.01
N THR A 210 13.02 -9.10 16.05
CA THR A 210 12.13 -10.24 16.07
C THR A 210 11.13 -10.17 14.91
N GLN A 211 10.50 -9.01 14.72
CA GLN A 211 9.56 -8.81 13.61
C GLN A 211 10.22 -9.03 12.24
N ARG A 212 11.40 -8.46 12.00
CA ARG A 212 12.12 -8.64 10.73
C ARG A 212 12.47 -10.10 10.47
N ARG A 213 12.82 -10.84 11.51
CA ARG A 213 13.13 -12.28 11.43
C ARG A 213 11.89 -13.10 11.07
N GLU A 214 10.76 -12.85 11.73
CA GLU A 214 9.49 -13.50 11.42
C GLU A 214 9.03 -13.19 9.99
N GLU A 215 9.14 -11.95 9.53
CA GLU A 215 8.82 -11.55 8.15
C GLU A 215 9.73 -12.24 7.14
N GLN A 216 11.01 -12.38 7.46
CA GLN A 216 11.96 -13.11 6.61
C GLN A 216 11.66 -14.61 6.55
N GLU A 217 11.32 -15.24 7.67
CA GLU A 217 10.91 -16.66 7.73
C GLU A 217 9.65 -16.90 6.89
N ILE A 218 8.66 -16.01 6.99
CA ILE A 218 7.44 -16.07 6.16
C ILE A 218 7.80 -15.92 4.68
N SER A 219 8.68 -14.97 4.34
CA SER A 219 9.12 -14.77 2.95
C SER A 219 9.81 -16.02 2.40
N LEU A 220 10.72 -16.62 3.17
CA LEU A 220 11.40 -17.87 2.77
C LEU A 220 10.41 -19.02 2.59
N ALA A 221 9.45 -19.16 3.48
CA ALA A 221 8.42 -20.19 3.38
C ALA A 221 7.51 -20.01 2.15
N LEU A 222 7.27 -18.76 1.76
CA LEU A 222 6.53 -18.44 0.53
C LEU A 222 7.38 -18.67 -0.73
N ASP A 223 8.69 -18.38 -0.66
CA ASP A 223 9.63 -18.64 -1.77
C ASP A 223 9.78 -20.16 -2.04
N ASP A 224 9.77 -21.00 -1.00
CA ASP A 224 9.74 -22.47 -1.14
C ASP A 224 8.46 -22.98 -1.85
N GLN A 225 7.37 -22.21 -1.81
CA GLN A 225 6.12 -22.50 -2.54
C GLN A 225 6.09 -21.85 -3.92
N ALA A 226 7.05 -21.01 -4.25
CA ALA A 226 7.14 -20.35 -5.55
C ALA A 226 7.34 -21.38 -6.68
N LEU A 227 6.90 -21.02 -7.87
CA LEU A 227 7.13 -21.85 -9.05
C LEU A 227 8.63 -21.92 -9.37
N ALA A 228 9.10 -23.11 -9.69
CA ALA A 228 10.46 -23.27 -10.19
C ALA A 228 10.64 -22.47 -11.50
N PRO A 229 11.88 -22.02 -11.79
CA PRO A 229 12.15 -21.35 -13.05
C PRO A 229 11.75 -22.24 -14.25
N GLY A 230 10.83 -21.73 -15.08
CA GLY A 230 10.29 -22.46 -16.24
C GLY A 230 8.96 -23.16 -15.99
N ASP A 231 8.51 -23.29 -14.76
CA ASP A 231 7.16 -23.77 -14.47
C ASP A 231 6.12 -22.73 -14.87
N THR A 232 5.04 -23.21 -15.50
CA THR A 232 3.92 -22.37 -15.90
C THR A 232 2.60 -22.87 -15.30
N ILE A 233 1.68 -21.96 -15.08
CA ILE A 233 0.33 -22.22 -14.57
C ILE A 233 -0.69 -21.74 -15.59
N ASN A 234 -1.64 -22.61 -15.93
CA ASN A 234 -2.80 -22.21 -16.73
C ASN A 234 -3.86 -21.57 -15.81
N PRO A 235 -4.10 -20.26 -15.88
CA PRO A 235 -5.00 -19.59 -14.97
C PRO A 235 -6.47 -19.99 -15.16
N ASN A 236 -6.83 -20.67 -16.27
CA ASN A 236 -8.19 -21.16 -16.50
C ASN A 236 -8.50 -22.43 -15.73
N THR A 237 -7.51 -23.29 -15.49
CA THR A 237 -7.70 -24.62 -14.90
C THR A 237 -7.09 -24.76 -13.51
N ALA A 238 -6.17 -23.89 -13.16
CA ALA A 238 -5.43 -23.95 -11.89
C ALA A 238 -6.36 -23.86 -10.67
N THR A 239 -6.04 -24.62 -9.63
CA THR A 239 -6.69 -24.48 -8.32
C THR A 239 -6.32 -23.14 -7.69
N ARG A 240 -7.05 -22.73 -6.64
CA ARG A 240 -6.73 -21.54 -5.86
C ARG A 240 -5.28 -21.61 -5.34
N ASP A 241 -4.90 -22.75 -4.77
CA ASP A 241 -3.59 -22.92 -4.15
C ASP A 241 -2.45 -22.91 -5.20
N ALA A 242 -2.71 -23.47 -6.39
CA ALA A 242 -1.77 -23.35 -7.51
C ALA A 242 -1.62 -21.88 -7.97
N LEU A 243 -2.70 -21.12 -8.05
CA LEU A 243 -2.64 -19.69 -8.40
C LEU A 243 -1.88 -18.87 -7.36
N MET A 244 -1.98 -19.23 -6.08
CA MET A 244 -1.25 -18.55 -4.99
C MET A 244 0.27 -18.76 -5.06
N ARG A 245 0.77 -19.74 -5.82
CA ARG A 245 2.19 -19.93 -6.10
C ARG A 245 2.74 -18.89 -7.09
N LEU A 246 1.87 -18.19 -7.81
CA LEU A 246 2.26 -17.12 -8.72
C LEU A 246 2.76 -15.89 -7.95
N PRO A 247 3.83 -15.20 -8.42
CA PRO A 247 4.42 -14.07 -7.71
C PRO A 247 3.43 -12.91 -7.52
N GLY A 248 3.16 -12.56 -6.27
CA GLY A 248 2.26 -11.46 -5.92
C GLY A 248 0.76 -11.79 -5.96
N ILE A 249 0.41 -13.07 -6.07
CA ILE A 249 -0.96 -13.57 -5.99
C ILE A 249 -1.23 -14.13 -4.60
N GLY A 250 -1.97 -13.39 -3.80
CA GLY A 250 -2.53 -13.87 -2.54
C GLY A 250 -3.94 -14.45 -2.72
N GLU A 251 -4.52 -14.92 -1.64
CA GLU A 251 -5.81 -15.64 -1.63
C GLU A 251 -6.93 -14.86 -2.33
N GLU A 252 -7.09 -13.58 -2.01
CA GLU A 252 -8.13 -12.74 -2.61
C GLU A 252 -7.92 -12.52 -4.11
N MET A 253 -6.67 -12.38 -4.55
CA MET A 253 -6.37 -12.26 -5.97
C MET A 253 -6.61 -13.58 -6.71
N ALA A 254 -6.26 -14.72 -6.09
CA ALA A 254 -6.54 -16.04 -6.64
C ALA A 254 -8.07 -16.26 -6.81
N LYS A 255 -8.90 -15.87 -5.83
CA LYS A 255 -10.36 -15.89 -5.94
C LYS A 255 -10.87 -15.03 -7.09
N ARG A 256 -10.33 -13.82 -7.25
CA ARG A 256 -10.69 -12.92 -8.36
C ARG A 256 -10.29 -13.49 -9.72
N LEU A 257 -9.10 -14.10 -9.81
CA LEU A 257 -8.66 -14.79 -11.02
C LEU A 257 -9.63 -15.93 -11.39
N ILE A 258 -10.06 -16.72 -10.43
CA ILE A 258 -11.03 -17.80 -10.66
C ILE A 258 -12.38 -17.23 -11.14
N ALA A 259 -12.87 -16.18 -10.50
CA ALA A 259 -14.16 -15.56 -10.79
C ALA A 259 -14.22 -14.88 -12.18
N ASN A 260 -13.07 -14.46 -12.72
CA ASN A 260 -13.00 -13.76 -14.01
C ASN A 260 -12.59 -14.67 -15.20
N ARG A 261 -12.61 -15.99 -15.03
CA ARG A 261 -12.40 -16.95 -16.13
C ARG A 261 -13.52 -16.86 -17.18
N PRO A 262 -13.26 -17.18 -18.45
CA PRO A 262 -12.01 -17.68 -19.03
C PRO A 262 -11.09 -16.56 -19.53
N TYR A 263 -9.80 -16.88 -19.66
CA TYR A 263 -8.75 -16.04 -20.26
C TYR A 263 -8.28 -16.69 -21.56
N ARG A 264 -8.28 -15.94 -22.66
CA ARG A 264 -7.75 -16.41 -23.95
C ARG A 264 -6.28 -16.08 -24.12
N THR A 265 -5.87 -14.93 -23.58
CA THR A 265 -4.51 -14.42 -23.65
C THR A 265 -4.07 -13.88 -22.28
N GLN A 266 -2.76 -13.65 -22.12
CA GLN A 266 -2.23 -13.01 -20.91
C GLN A 266 -2.77 -11.58 -20.72
N GLN A 267 -3.17 -10.89 -21.80
CA GLN A 267 -3.72 -9.54 -21.71
C GLN A 267 -5.14 -9.53 -21.10
N ASP A 268 -5.89 -10.62 -21.22
CA ASP A 268 -7.21 -10.74 -20.61
C ASP A 268 -7.17 -10.63 -19.08
N LEU A 269 -6.03 -10.92 -18.47
CA LEU A 269 -5.85 -10.78 -17.04
C LEU A 269 -5.93 -9.32 -16.54
N ARG A 270 -5.78 -8.35 -17.43
CA ARG A 270 -5.93 -6.91 -17.10
C ARG A 270 -7.34 -6.55 -16.62
N ARG A 271 -8.34 -7.34 -16.99
CA ARG A 271 -9.73 -7.13 -16.54
C ARG A 271 -9.97 -7.55 -15.08
N VAL A 272 -8.99 -8.25 -14.47
CA VAL A 272 -9.13 -8.71 -13.08
C VAL A 272 -8.89 -7.51 -12.16
N PRO A 273 -9.89 -7.12 -11.34
CA PRO A 273 -9.75 -5.98 -10.43
C PRO A 273 -8.57 -6.17 -9.47
N GLY A 274 -7.71 -5.16 -9.38
CA GLY A 274 -6.54 -5.17 -8.50
C GLY A 274 -5.29 -5.83 -9.09
N LEU A 275 -5.34 -6.39 -10.31
CA LEU A 275 -4.17 -6.91 -11.00
C LEU A 275 -3.51 -5.80 -11.83
N GLY A 276 -2.57 -5.09 -11.20
CA GLY A 276 -1.86 -3.98 -11.85
C GLY A 276 -0.83 -4.43 -12.89
N PRO A 277 -0.40 -3.51 -13.80
CA PRO A 277 0.57 -3.81 -14.84
C PRO A 277 1.90 -4.38 -14.33
N ALA A 278 2.39 -3.90 -13.19
CA ALA A 278 3.62 -4.38 -12.57
C ALA A 278 3.50 -5.83 -12.10
N THR A 279 2.36 -6.21 -11.53
CA THR A 279 2.08 -7.59 -11.13
C THR A 279 1.94 -8.47 -12.36
N LEU A 280 1.19 -8.03 -13.36
CA LEU A 280 1.01 -8.79 -14.62
C LEU A 280 2.36 -9.09 -15.28
N LYS A 281 3.27 -8.10 -15.34
CA LYS A 281 4.62 -8.29 -15.88
C LYS A 281 5.41 -9.38 -15.14
N LYS A 282 5.25 -9.48 -13.81
CA LYS A 282 5.87 -10.54 -13.01
C LYS A 282 5.25 -11.91 -13.27
N LEU A 283 3.94 -11.94 -13.58
CA LEU A 283 3.23 -13.19 -13.84
C LEU A 283 3.54 -13.77 -15.23
N GLN A 284 3.76 -12.92 -16.23
CA GLN A 284 3.92 -13.32 -17.63
C GLN A 284 4.82 -14.54 -17.87
N PRO A 285 6.02 -14.65 -17.25
CA PRO A 285 6.90 -15.82 -17.43
C PRO A 285 6.32 -17.13 -16.87
N HIS A 286 5.35 -17.05 -15.98
CA HIS A 286 4.76 -18.16 -15.24
C HIS A 286 3.35 -18.53 -15.72
N LEU A 287 2.88 -17.94 -16.81
CA LEU A 287 1.53 -18.17 -17.33
C LEU A 287 1.57 -19.06 -18.55
N ASP A 288 0.81 -20.17 -18.49
CA ASP A 288 0.50 -21.03 -19.63
C ASP A 288 -0.71 -20.44 -20.39
N LEU A 289 -0.47 -19.30 -21.05
CA LEU A 289 -1.41 -18.62 -21.95
C LEU A 289 -0.63 -17.90 -23.07
N PRO A 290 -1.22 -17.80 -24.27
CA PRO A 290 -0.65 -16.95 -25.33
C PRO A 290 -0.47 -15.49 -24.87
N VAL A 291 0.59 -14.85 -25.34
CA VAL A 291 0.88 -13.43 -25.01
C VAL A 291 -0.11 -12.49 -25.70
N GLN A 292 -0.59 -12.88 -26.87
CA GLN A 292 -1.61 -12.16 -27.68
C GLN A 292 -2.76 -13.08 -28.04
#